data_55eb4e81238de6cb05f0da706a3578c2
#
_entry.id   55eb4e81238de6cb05f0da706a3578c2
#
_cell.length_a   1.000
_cell.length_b   1.000
_cell.length_c   1.000
_cell.angle_alpha   90.00
_cell.angle_beta   90.00
_cell.angle_gamma   90.00
#
_symmetry.space_group_name_H-M   'P 1'
#
loop_
_entity.id
_entity.type
_entity.pdbx_description
1 polymer ?
#
loop_
_entity_poly.entity_id
_entity_poly.type
_entity_poly.pdbx_seq_one_letter_code
_entity_poly.pdbx_strand_id
1 'polypeptide(L)'
;MTSETSVEAQAEHDIDIHTTAGKLAELRKRSAETLHPVGEAAVDKVHEKGKLTARERIYALLDEGSFVELDALARHRSTNFGLAEKRPLGDGVVTGYGTIDGRDVCIFSQDVTVFGGSLGEVYGEKIVKVQELAIKTGRPLIGINDGAGARIQEGVVSLGLYSAIFRNNILASGVVPQISLIMGAAAGGHVYSPALTDFVVMVDQTSQMFITGPDVIKTVTGEDVTMEELGGAHTHMARSGTAHYVASGEQDALDYVRDLLKLLPRGLIQGWALCRSRAVLLLFAPKASQIAPRRNYHGIEQA
;
A
#
# COMPACT_ATOMS: atom_id res chain seq x y z
N MET A 1 -44.67 2.68 -5.15
CA MET A 1 -43.27 2.52 -4.63
C MET A 1 -42.51 3.84 -4.66
N THR A 2 -43.13 4.97 -4.38
CA THR A 2 -42.55 6.34 -4.48
C THR A 2 -42.75 7.18 -3.21
N SER A 3 -43.27 6.60 -2.13
CA SER A 3 -43.52 7.35 -0.87
C SER A 3 -42.56 7.01 0.29
N GLU A 4 -41.91 5.87 0.28
CA GLU A 4 -40.98 5.47 1.37
C GLU A 4 -39.61 6.14 1.21
N THR A 5 -39.08 6.23 0.00
CA THR A 5 -37.79 6.92 -0.28
C THR A 5 -37.83 8.41 0.01
N SER A 6 -38.98 9.06 -0.11
CA SER A 6 -39.12 10.49 0.21
C SER A 6 -39.27 10.78 1.69
N VAL A 7 -39.76 9.84 2.47
CA VAL A 7 -39.90 9.95 3.94
C VAL A 7 -38.56 9.69 4.63
N GLU A 8 -37.75 8.75 4.14
CA GLU A 8 -36.40 8.50 4.67
C GLU A 8 -35.46 9.69 4.35
N ALA A 9 -35.52 10.26 3.16
CA ALA A 9 -34.72 11.43 2.81
C ALA A 9 -35.12 12.72 3.57
N GLN A 10 -36.37 12.86 3.99
CA GLN A 10 -36.82 13.96 4.85
C GLN A 10 -36.50 13.76 6.33
N ALA A 11 -36.43 12.51 6.82
CA ALA A 11 -36.04 12.21 8.19
C ALA A 11 -34.55 12.46 8.47
N GLU A 12 -33.68 12.42 7.47
CA GLU A 12 -32.26 12.77 7.59
C GLU A 12 -32.00 14.26 7.81
N HIS A 13 -32.93 15.16 7.45
CA HIS A 13 -32.72 16.60 7.49
C HIS A 13 -33.04 17.27 8.83
N ASP A 14 -33.63 16.55 9.80
CA ASP A 14 -34.16 17.11 11.05
C ASP A 14 -33.53 16.53 12.32
N ILE A 15 -32.37 15.82 12.21
CA ILE A 15 -31.71 15.28 13.38
C ILE A 15 -30.81 16.35 14.01
N ASP A 16 -31.22 16.88 15.17
CA ASP A 16 -30.42 17.88 15.90
C ASP A 16 -29.06 17.29 16.33
N ILE A 17 -28.00 17.78 15.68
CA ILE A 17 -26.61 17.38 15.91
C ILE A 17 -26.14 17.62 17.37
N HIS A 18 -26.84 18.44 18.15
CA HIS A 18 -26.51 18.68 19.55
C HIS A 18 -27.00 17.55 20.48
N THR A 19 -27.87 16.67 20.00
CA THR A 19 -28.32 15.49 20.72
C THR A 19 -27.37 14.30 20.55
N THR A 20 -27.40 13.33 21.46
CA THR A 20 -26.64 12.08 21.31
C THR A 20 -27.08 11.30 20.07
N ALA A 21 -28.38 11.25 19.79
CA ALA A 21 -28.91 10.60 18.60
C ALA A 21 -28.39 11.26 17.31
N GLY A 22 -28.36 12.59 17.25
CA GLY A 22 -27.84 13.34 16.11
C GLY A 22 -26.34 13.14 15.92
N LYS A 23 -25.56 13.12 16.99
CA LYS A 23 -24.11 12.82 16.92
C LYS A 23 -23.84 11.41 16.40
N LEU A 24 -24.63 10.43 16.82
CA LEU A 24 -24.51 9.04 16.32
C LEU A 24 -24.91 8.93 14.85
N ALA A 25 -25.97 9.64 14.42
CA ALA A 25 -26.36 9.68 13.01
C ALA A 25 -25.28 10.31 12.14
N GLU A 26 -24.71 11.45 12.56
CA GLU A 26 -23.60 12.09 11.86
C GLU A 26 -22.35 11.20 11.81
N LEU A 27 -22.02 10.48 12.89
CA LEU A 27 -20.91 9.52 12.89
C LEU A 27 -21.14 8.41 11.88
N ARG A 28 -22.36 7.83 11.83
CA ARG A 28 -22.71 6.77 10.87
C ARG A 28 -22.60 7.28 9.43
N LYS A 29 -23.09 8.50 9.16
CA LYS A 29 -22.97 9.14 7.86
C LYS A 29 -21.50 9.28 7.43
N ARG A 30 -20.66 9.88 8.28
CA ARG A 30 -19.21 10.02 8.01
C ARG A 30 -18.52 8.68 7.85
N SER A 31 -18.91 7.66 8.63
CA SER A 31 -18.36 6.32 8.48
C SER A 31 -18.75 5.70 7.13
N ALA A 32 -19.95 5.93 6.64
CA ALA A 32 -20.36 5.50 5.30
C ALA A 32 -19.58 6.23 4.19
N GLU A 33 -19.34 7.56 4.35
CA GLU A 33 -18.54 8.35 3.40
C GLU A 33 -17.09 7.83 3.28
N THR A 34 -16.54 7.17 4.31
CA THR A 34 -15.17 6.60 4.23
C THR A 34 -15.05 5.44 3.26
N LEU A 35 -16.15 4.80 2.88
CA LEU A 35 -16.13 3.68 1.95
C LEU A 35 -15.82 4.15 0.52
N HIS A 36 -16.33 5.33 0.13
CA HIS A 36 -16.14 5.93 -1.18
C HIS A 36 -15.83 7.44 -1.04
N PRO A 37 -14.62 7.81 -0.53
CA PRO A 37 -14.32 9.17 -0.08
C PRO A 37 -14.34 10.24 -1.19
N VAL A 38 -14.34 9.82 -2.45
CA VAL A 38 -14.44 10.68 -3.65
C VAL A 38 -15.59 10.27 -4.57
N GLY A 39 -16.50 9.42 -4.09
CA GLY A 39 -17.71 8.96 -4.76
C GLY A 39 -17.53 7.76 -5.69
N GLU A 40 -18.66 7.16 -6.07
CA GLU A 40 -18.75 5.90 -6.84
C GLU A 40 -18.05 6.00 -8.20
N ALA A 41 -18.16 7.11 -8.91
CA ALA A 41 -17.54 7.29 -10.24
C ALA A 41 -16.00 7.15 -10.22
N ALA A 42 -15.35 7.33 -9.07
CA ALA A 42 -13.92 7.08 -8.94
C ALA A 42 -13.62 5.59 -8.74
N VAL A 43 -14.51 4.87 -8.06
CA VAL A 43 -14.46 3.41 -7.92
C VAL A 43 -14.65 2.74 -9.28
N ASP A 44 -15.66 3.15 -10.04
CA ASP A 44 -15.93 2.63 -11.38
C ASP A 44 -14.71 2.72 -12.29
N LYS A 45 -13.98 3.84 -12.26
CA LYS A 45 -12.73 4.02 -13.03
C LYS A 45 -11.61 3.08 -12.62
N VAL A 46 -11.58 2.60 -11.39
CA VAL A 46 -10.62 1.58 -10.93
C VAL A 46 -11.04 0.21 -11.49
N HIS A 47 -12.32 -0.12 -11.38
CA HIS A 47 -12.89 -1.37 -11.89
C HIS A 47 -12.81 -1.47 -13.43
N GLU A 48 -13.01 -0.38 -14.18
CA GLU A 48 -12.81 -0.34 -15.63
C GLU A 48 -11.38 -0.74 -16.07
N LYS A 49 -10.40 -0.55 -15.18
CA LYS A 49 -9.02 -0.99 -15.40
C LYS A 49 -8.75 -2.44 -14.95
N GLY A 50 -9.80 -3.17 -14.55
CA GLY A 50 -9.69 -4.53 -14.04
C GLY A 50 -8.99 -4.63 -12.66
N LYS A 51 -8.98 -3.54 -11.88
CA LYS A 51 -8.32 -3.46 -10.57
C LYS A 51 -9.35 -3.42 -9.44
N LEU A 52 -8.95 -3.89 -8.28
CA LEU A 52 -9.68 -3.70 -7.02
C LEU A 52 -9.33 -2.34 -6.40
N THR A 53 -10.26 -1.76 -5.66
CA THR A 53 -9.99 -0.58 -4.81
C THR A 53 -9.10 -0.96 -3.62
N ALA A 54 -8.52 0.05 -2.96
CA ALA A 54 -7.69 -0.16 -1.77
C ALA A 54 -8.40 -0.96 -0.68
N ARG A 55 -9.68 -0.71 -0.47
CA ARG A 55 -10.52 -1.37 0.54
C ARG A 55 -10.88 -2.79 0.14
N GLU A 56 -11.25 -3.01 -1.11
CA GLU A 56 -11.54 -4.35 -1.64
C GLU A 56 -10.33 -5.28 -1.55
N ARG A 57 -9.13 -4.78 -1.83
CA ARG A 57 -7.87 -5.54 -1.66
C ARG A 57 -7.67 -6.00 -0.22
N ILE A 58 -7.98 -5.14 0.77
CA ILE A 58 -7.91 -5.49 2.19
C ILE A 58 -8.93 -6.58 2.52
N TYR A 59 -10.18 -6.42 2.08
CA TYR A 59 -11.23 -7.41 2.35
C TYR A 59 -10.98 -8.74 1.64
N ALA A 60 -10.39 -8.71 0.43
CA ALA A 60 -10.01 -9.93 -0.28
C ALA A 60 -8.84 -10.67 0.39
N LEU A 61 -7.96 -9.95 1.11
CA LEU A 61 -6.79 -10.55 1.76
C LEU A 61 -7.09 -11.03 3.18
N LEU A 62 -7.85 -10.30 3.97
CA LEU A 62 -8.11 -10.61 5.38
C LEU A 62 -9.27 -11.61 5.54
N ASP A 63 -9.33 -12.21 6.72
CA ASP A 63 -10.48 -13.03 7.11
C ASP A 63 -11.73 -12.15 7.24
N GLU A 64 -12.87 -12.69 6.83
CA GLU A 64 -14.14 -11.96 6.84
C GLU A 64 -14.46 -11.39 8.25
N GLY A 65 -14.83 -10.12 8.31
CA GLY A 65 -15.18 -9.43 9.54
C GLY A 65 -14.01 -9.14 10.50
N SER A 66 -12.77 -9.52 10.17
CA SER A 66 -11.62 -9.33 11.05
C SER A 66 -11.00 -7.93 10.97
N PHE A 67 -11.28 -7.16 9.91
CA PHE A 67 -10.63 -5.88 9.69
C PHE A 67 -11.10 -4.80 10.67
N VAL A 68 -10.15 -4.20 11.38
CA VAL A 68 -10.34 -3.02 12.23
C VAL A 68 -9.57 -1.86 11.61
N GLU A 69 -10.30 -0.91 11.03
CA GLU A 69 -9.72 0.27 10.41
C GLU A 69 -9.27 1.28 11.46
N LEU A 70 -8.11 1.89 11.23
CA LEU A 70 -7.56 2.99 12.03
C LEU A 70 -7.64 4.30 11.25
N ASP A 71 -8.04 5.37 11.95
CA ASP A 71 -8.04 6.74 11.42
C ASP A 71 -8.85 6.93 10.12
N ALA A 72 -9.95 6.20 9.95
CA ALA A 72 -10.83 6.29 8.78
C ALA A 72 -11.35 7.72 8.53
N LEU A 73 -11.61 8.48 9.60
CA LEU A 73 -12.14 9.85 9.55
C LEU A 73 -11.06 10.94 9.43
N ALA A 74 -9.77 10.56 9.40
CA ALA A 74 -8.68 11.52 9.26
C ALA A 74 -8.71 12.21 7.88
N ARG A 75 -8.31 13.48 7.85
CA ARG A 75 -8.24 14.32 6.64
C ARG A 75 -6.94 15.10 6.64
N HIS A 76 -6.37 15.40 5.47
CA HIS A 76 -5.20 16.27 5.38
C HIS A 76 -5.44 17.64 6.00
N ARG A 77 -4.37 18.35 6.38
CA ARG A 77 -4.41 19.66 7.03
C ARG A 77 -4.05 20.80 6.08
N SER A 78 -3.64 20.48 4.84
CA SER A 78 -3.20 21.48 3.88
C SER A 78 -4.34 22.38 3.43
N THR A 79 -4.05 23.68 3.33
CA THR A 79 -4.96 24.72 2.83
C THR A 79 -4.48 25.33 1.51
N ASN A 80 -3.26 24.99 1.07
CA ASN A 80 -2.65 25.52 -0.15
C ASN A 80 -3.22 24.87 -1.41
N PHE A 81 -3.12 25.55 -2.54
CA PHE A 81 -3.48 25.04 -3.87
C PHE A 81 -4.92 24.50 -3.98
N GLY A 82 -5.87 25.10 -3.26
CA GLY A 82 -7.28 24.68 -3.27
C GLY A 82 -7.60 23.42 -2.48
N LEU A 83 -6.65 22.90 -1.70
CA LEU A 83 -6.87 21.70 -0.88
C LEU A 83 -7.79 21.97 0.33
N ALA A 84 -7.97 23.23 0.75
CA ALA A 84 -8.90 23.57 1.83
C ALA A 84 -10.34 23.07 1.55
N GLU A 85 -10.76 23.08 0.30
CA GLU A 85 -12.10 22.69 -0.14
C GLU A 85 -12.22 21.21 -0.52
N LYS A 86 -11.08 20.55 -0.76
CA LYS A 86 -11.00 19.14 -1.20
C LYS A 86 -10.36 18.29 -0.11
N ARG A 87 -11.15 17.90 0.88
CA ARG A 87 -10.66 17.16 2.05
C ARG A 87 -11.35 15.80 2.21
N PRO A 88 -11.07 14.83 1.32
CA PRO A 88 -11.64 13.49 1.40
C PRO A 88 -11.25 12.80 2.71
N LEU A 89 -12.13 11.94 3.22
CA LEU A 89 -11.87 11.12 4.39
C LEU A 89 -10.81 10.05 4.09
N GLY A 90 -10.05 9.67 5.10
CA GLY A 90 -9.00 8.64 4.97
C GLY A 90 -7.70 9.11 4.33
N ASP A 91 -7.69 10.29 3.70
CA ASP A 91 -6.52 10.95 3.06
C ASP A 91 -5.74 10.08 2.06
N GLY A 92 -6.40 9.10 1.42
CA GLY A 92 -5.79 8.31 0.34
C GLY A 92 -5.05 7.05 0.78
N VAL A 93 -5.21 6.62 2.03
CA VAL A 93 -4.72 5.33 2.50
C VAL A 93 -5.67 4.71 3.51
N VAL A 94 -5.99 3.43 3.32
CA VAL A 94 -6.74 2.62 4.29
C VAL A 94 -5.74 1.89 5.16
N THR A 95 -5.83 2.05 6.48
CA THR A 95 -4.87 1.50 7.44
C THR A 95 -5.58 0.77 8.57
N GLY A 96 -4.99 -0.29 9.09
CA GLY A 96 -5.60 -1.05 10.18
C GLY A 96 -4.89 -2.35 10.48
N TYR A 97 -5.62 -3.25 11.09
CA TYR A 97 -5.19 -4.61 11.39
C TYR A 97 -6.35 -5.60 11.26
N GLY A 98 -6.03 -6.86 11.12
CA GLY A 98 -7.00 -7.94 11.02
C GLY A 98 -6.30 -9.29 11.12
N THR A 99 -6.94 -10.35 10.61
CA THR A 99 -6.35 -11.69 10.60
C THR A 99 -6.30 -12.26 9.18
N ILE A 100 -5.33 -13.13 8.94
CA ILE A 100 -5.20 -13.99 7.76
C ILE A 100 -5.03 -15.42 8.25
N ASP A 101 -5.98 -16.29 7.94
CA ASP A 101 -6.04 -17.66 8.45
C ASP A 101 -5.86 -17.70 9.98
N GLY A 102 -6.54 -16.77 10.70
CA GLY A 102 -6.47 -16.59 12.15
C GLY A 102 -5.14 -16.04 12.67
N ARG A 103 -4.24 -15.57 11.82
CA ARG A 103 -2.98 -14.91 12.20
C ARG A 103 -3.13 -13.40 12.15
N ASP A 104 -2.86 -12.75 13.27
CA ASP A 104 -2.85 -11.27 13.35
C ASP A 104 -1.84 -10.64 12.39
N VAL A 105 -2.27 -9.61 11.68
CA VAL A 105 -1.44 -8.81 10.77
C VAL A 105 -1.79 -7.32 10.89
N CYS A 106 -0.82 -6.44 10.63
CA CYS A 106 -1.05 -5.03 10.38
C CYS A 106 -0.99 -4.76 8.89
N ILE A 107 -1.87 -3.87 8.40
CA ILE A 107 -2.03 -3.66 6.96
C ILE A 107 -2.26 -2.19 6.64
N PHE A 108 -1.74 -1.75 5.50
CA PHE A 108 -2.16 -0.53 4.83
C PHE A 108 -2.35 -0.80 3.33
N SER A 109 -3.30 -0.07 2.72
CA SER A 109 -3.54 -0.10 1.28
C SER A 109 -3.71 1.31 0.75
N GLN A 110 -2.92 1.66 -0.25
CA GLN A 110 -2.92 2.99 -0.87
C GLN A 110 -4.11 3.11 -1.81
N ASP A 111 -4.83 4.23 -1.70
CA ASP A 111 -6.06 4.50 -2.46
C ASP A 111 -5.78 5.48 -3.60
N VAL A 112 -5.64 4.94 -4.80
CA VAL A 112 -5.39 5.71 -6.02
C VAL A 112 -6.54 6.66 -6.39
N THR A 113 -7.74 6.44 -5.86
CA THR A 113 -8.90 7.32 -6.11
C THR A 113 -8.74 8.69 -5.46
N VAL A 114 -7.98 8.77 -4.36
CA VAL A 114 -7.73 10.00 -3.61
C VAL A 114 -6.38 10.58 -4.01
N PHE A 115 -6.37 11.70 -4.70
CA PHE A 115 -5.17 12.41 -5.18
C PHE A 115 -4.15 11.51 -5.90
N GLY A 116 -4.63 10.50 -6.65
CA GLY A 116 -3.78 9.53 -7.34
C GLY A 116 -2.93 8.67 -6.40
N GLY A 117 -3.36 8.47 -5.16
CA GLY A 117 -2.60 7.75 -4.14
C GLY A 117 -1.34 8.47 -3.66
N SER A 118 -1.21 9.79 -3.90
CA SER A 118 -0.03 10.55 -3.50
C SER A 118 0.03 10.75 -1.97
N LEU A 119 1.23 10.57 -1.41
CA LEU A 119 1.48 10.66 0.03
C LEU A 119 1.50 12.12 0.50
N GLY A 120 0.55 12.47 1.35
CA GLY A 120 0.53 13.71 2.13
C GLY A 120 0.94 13.48 3.58
N GLU A 121 0.86 14.54 4.40
CA GLU A 121 1.20 14.49 5.83
C GLU A 121 0.38 13.42 6.56
N VAL A 122 -0.95 13.55 6.58
CA VAL A 122 -1.84 12.65 7.34
C VAL A 122 -1.81 11.24 6.79
N TYR A 123 -1.70 11.09 5.48
CA TYR A 123 -1.48 9.81 4.83
C TYR A 123 -0.24 9.09 5.39
N GLY A 124 0.90 9.80 5.44
CA GLY A 124 2.14 9.25 5.98
C GLY A 124 2.06 8.95 7.48
N GLU A 125 1.43 9.83 8.29
CA GLU A 125 1.19 9.60 9.72
C GLU A 125 0.38 8.31 9.97
N LYS A 126 -0.62 8.02 9.14
CA LYS A 126 -1.42 6.78 9.22
C LYS A 126 -0.56 5.54 8.98
N ILE A 127 0.31 5.56 7.96
CA ILE A 127 1.22 4.44 7.69
C ILE A 127 2.22 4.27 8.85
N VAL A 128 2.85 5.35 9.31
CA VAL A 128 3.79 5.33 10.45
C VAL A 128 3.13 4.69 11.68
N LYS A 129 1.90 5.08 11.99
CA LYS A 129 1.14 4.52 13.12
C LYS A 129 0.94 3.00 13.02
N VAL A 130 0.59 2.51 11.83
CA VAL A 130 0.41 1.06 11.59
C VAL A 130 1.75 0.32 11.65
N GLN A 131 2.82 0.89 11.11
CA GLN A 131 4.18 0.34 11.23
C GLN A 131 4.61 0.23 12.70
N GLU A 132 4.40 1.28 13.49
CA GLU A 132 4.70 1.28 14.93
C GLU A 132 3.86 0.25 15.69
N LEU A 133 2.57 0.09 15.33
CA LEU A 133 1.72 -0.95 15.89
C LEU A 133 2.28 -2.35 15.58
N ALA A 134 2.67 -2.60 14.33
CA ALA A 134 3.27 -3.86 13.93
C ALA A 134 4.54 -4.18 14.74
N ILE A 135 5.46 -3.21 14.87
CA ILE A 135 6.71 -3.36 15.64
C ILE A 135 6.40 -3.65 17.11
N LYS A 136 5.50 -2.88 17.73
CA LYS A 136 5.14 -3.03 19.16
C LYS A 136 4.49 -4.38 19.47
N THR A 137 3.69 -4.90 18.54
CA THR A 137 2.88 -6.11 18.76
C THR A 137 3.54 -7.36 18.19
N GLY A 138 4.62 -7.23 17.42
CA GLY A 138 5.29 -8.35 16.74
C GLY A 138 4.47 -8.94 15.58
N ARG A 139 3.54 -8.19 15.01
CA ARG A 139 2.66 -8.62 13.92
C ARG A 139 3.33 -8.39 12.57
N PRO A 140 3.16 -9.27 11.57
CA PRO A 140 3.57 -8.98 10.20
C PRO A 140 2.94 -7.68 9.69
N LEU A 141 3.72 -6.92 8.91
CA LEU A 141 3.26 -5.71 8.24
C LEU A 141 3.08 -5.99 6.75
N ILE A 142 1.89 -5.70 6.24
CA ILE A 142 1.56 -5.84 4.82
C ILE A 142 1.26 -4.47 4.25
N GLY A 143 1.96 -4.08 3.19
CA GLY A 143 1.73 -2.84 2.45
C GLY A 143 1.24 -3.11 1.04
N ILE A 144 0.06 -2.62 0.67
CA ILE A 144 -0.45 -2.66 -0.70
C ILE A 144 -0.22 -1.30 -1.32
N ASN A 145 0.64 -1.26 -2.34
CA ASN A 145 1.18 -0.05 -2.93
C ASN A 145 0.57 0.20 -4.32
N ASP A 146 -0.05 1.37 -4.48
CA ASP A 146 -0.62 1.86 -5.73
C ASP A 146 -0.72 3.40 -5.65
N GLY A 147 0.38 4.11 -5.93
CA GLY A 147 0.40 5.56 -5.72
C GLY A 147 1.50 6.32 -6.45
N ALA A 148 1.25 7.60 -6.64
CA ALA A 148 2.00 8.50 -7.51
C ALA A 148 3.17 9.26 -6.82
N GLY A 149 3.67 8.81 -5.68
CA GLY A 149 4.77 9.49 -4.99
C GLY A 149 4.30 10.59 -4.01
N ALA A 150 5.13 11.61 -3.78
CA ALA A 150 4.82 12.69 -2.84
C ALA A 150 3.70 13.61 -3.36
N ARG A 151 2.80 14.02 -2.47
CA ARG A 151 1.79 15.04 -2.75
C ARG A 151 2.46 16.41 -2.83
N ILE A 152 2.73 16.88 -4.03
CA ILE A 152 3.51 18.10 -4.31
C ILE A 152 2.90 19.33 -3.64
N GLN A 153 1.57 19.40 -3.55
CA GLN A 153 0.82 20.50 -2.93
C GLN A 153 1.11 20.68 -1.44
N GLU A 154 1.59 19.64 -0.76
CA GLU A 154 1.97 19.68 0.65
C GLU A 154 3.47 19.95 0.84
N GLY A 155 4.23 20.04 -0.24
CA GLY A 155 5.64 20.46 -0.22
C GLY A 155 6.54 19.53 0.61
N VAL A 156 7.45 20.13 1.37
CA VAL A 156 8.48 19.40 2.14
C VAL A 156 7.91 18.51 3.25
N VAL A 157 6.71 18.81 3.75
CA VAL A 157 6.08 18.00 4.81
C VAL A 157 5.78 16.59 4.30
N SER A 158 5.28 16.48 3.06
CA SER A 158 5.09 15.19 2.39
C SER A 158 6.40 14.37 2.31
N LEU A 159 7.53 15.02 1.98
CA LEU A 159 8.84 14.36 1.96
C LEU A 159 9.30 13.94 3.36
N GLY A 160 9.00 14.75 4.39
CA GLY A 160 9.32 14.43 5.79
C GLY A 160 8.71 13.11 6.25
N LEU A 161 7.47 12.82 5.83
CA LEU A 161 6.79 11.59 6.22
C LEU A 161 7.39 10.33 5.56
N TYR A 162 7.97 10.45 4.37
CA TYR A 162 8.74 9.34 3.79
C TYR A 162 9.92 8.95 4.68
N SER A 163 10.62 9.93 5.26
CA SER A 163 11.74 9.62 6.16
C SER A 163 11.29 8.85 7.40
N ALA A 164 10.13 9.17 7.95
CA ALA A 164 9.54 8.46 9.08
C ALA A 164 9.14 7.01 8.71
N ILE A 165 8.55 6.82 7.53
CA ILE A 165 8.21 5.49 7.00
C ILE A 165 9.48 4.66 6.81
N PHE A 166 10.54 5.21 6.17
CA PHE A 166 11.80 4.49 5.95
C PHE A 166 12.50 4.14 7.26
N ARG A 167 12.49 5.06 8.24
CA ARG A 167 12.99 4.79 9.59
C ARG A 167 12.29 3.58 10.19
N ASN A 168 10.96 3.50 10.09
CA ASN A 168 10.20 2.39 10.63
C ASN A 168 10.44 1.08 9.86
N ASN A 169 10.62 1.12 8.52
CA ASN A 169 11.04 -0.06 7.76
C ASN A 169 12.37 -0.62 8.29
N ILE A 170 13.34 0.25 8.59
CA ILE A 170 14.64 -0.17 9.14
C ILE A 170 14.48 -0.74 10.54
N LEU A 171 13.69 -0.10 11.42
CA LEU A 171 13.43 -0.59 12.77
C LEU A 171 12.67 -1.91 12.79
N ALA A 172 11.78 -2.14 11.83
CA ALA A 172 11.02 -3.37 11.66
C ALA A 172 11.87 -4.51 11.08
N SER A 173 12.96 -4.20 10.38
CA SER A 173 13.83 -5.18 9.71
C SER A 173 14.42 -6.18 10.68
N GLY A 174 14.09 -7.47 10.49
CA GLY A 174 14.48 -8.57 11.38
C GLY A 174 13.68 -8.65 12.68
N VAL A 175 12.70 -7.78 12.89
CA VAL A 175 11.79 -7.76 14.05
C VAL A 175 10.43 -8.35 13.67
N VAL A 176 9.83 -7.86 12.60
CA VAL A 176 8.58 -8.37 12.04
C VAL A 176 8.72 -8.58 10.54
N PRO A 177 8.01 -9.56 9.94
CA PRO A 177 7.93 -9.71 8.49
C PRO A 177 7.30 -8.49 7.86
N GLN A 178 7.95 -7.94 6.83
CA GLN A 178 7.45 -6.82 6.04
C GLN A 178 7.20 -7.31 4.61
N ILE A 179 5.96 -7.26 4.16
CA ILE A 179 5.53 -7.74 2.83
C ILE A 179 4.94 -6.57 2.06
N SER A 180 5.49 -6.30 0.88
CA SER A 180 4.98 -5.26 -0.03
C SER A 180 4.37 -5.89 -1.26
N LEU A 181 3.10 -5.58 -1.53
CA LEU A 181 2.43 -5.88 -2.79
C LEU A 181 2.40 -4.60 -3.63
N ILE A 182 2.88 -4.70 -4.86
CA ILE A 182 2.82 -3.60 -5.81
C ILE A 182 1.70 -3.93 -6.80
N MET A 183 0.60 -3.17 -6.71
CA MET A 183 -0.61 -3.41 -7.51
C MET A 183 -0.92 -2.25 -8.47
N GLY A 184 0.04 -1.37 -8.64
CA GLY A 184 -0.02 -0.24 -9.54
C GLY A 184 1.32 0.48 -9.58
N ALA A 185 1.30 1.78 -9.87
CA ALA A 185 2.53 2.56 -9.87
C ALA A 185 3.07 2.73 -8.45
N ALA A 186 4.36 2.51 -8.26
CA ALA A 186 5.13 2.89 -7.08
C ALA A 186 6.31 3.75 -7.55
N ALA A 187 6.07 5.07 -7.61
CA ALA A 187 7.02 6.02 -8.20
C ALA A 187 7.64 6.94 -7.14
N GLY A 188 8.88 7.38 -7.35
CA GLY A 188 9.57 8.30 -6.46
C GLY A 188 9.70 7.75 -5.04
N GLY A 189 9.25 8.51 -4.02
CA GLY A 189 9.30 8.07 -2.62
C GLY A 189 8.56 6.75 -2.34
N HIS A 190 7.52 6.43 -3.09
CA HIS A 190 6.76 5.18 -2.95
C HIS A 190 7.57 3.92 -3.29
N VAL A 191 8.64 4.00 -4.07
CA VAL A 191 9.45 2.83 -4.43
C VAL A 191 10.45 2.45 -3.35
N TYR A 192 10.94 3.43 -2.57
CA TYR A 192 11.98 3.17 -1.58
C TYR A 192 11.50 2.31 -0.41
N SER A 193 10.29 2.59 0.12
CA SER A 193 9.73 1.80 1.23
C SER A 193 9.57 0.32 0.87
N PRO A 194 8.92 -0.08 -0.24
CA PRO A 194 8.89 -1.47 -0.66
C PRO A 194 10.26 -2.11 -0.82
N ALA A 195 11.23 -1.39 -1.39
CA ALA A 195 12.58 -1.89 -1.59
C ALA A 195 13.34 -2.16 -0.26
N LEU A 196 12.88 -1.57 0.86
CA LEU A 196 13.41 -1.80 2.21
C LEU A 196 12.70 -2.95 2.94
N THR A 197 11.64 -3.53 2.38
CA THR A 197 10.87 -4.62 3.01
C THR A 197 11.48 -5.99 2.70
N ASP A 198 11.00 -7.03 3.39
CA ASP A 198 11.58 -8.37 3.27
C ASP A 198 11.10 -9.11 2.01
N PHE A 199 9.85 -8.88 1.60
CA PHE A 199 9.25 -9.51 0.42
C PHE A 199 8.54 -8.46 -0.43
N VAL A 200 8.81 -8.51 -1.74
CA VAL A 200 8.14 -7.68 -2.75
C VAL A 200 7.45 -8.58 -3.75
N VAL A 201 6.13 -8.43 -3.85
CA VAL A 201 5.26 -9.12 -4.82
C VAL A 201 4.79 -8.08 -5.83
N MET A 202 4.94 -8.34 -7.11
CA MET A 202 4.53 -7.43 -8.17
C MET A 202 3.50 -8.10 -9.08
N VAL A 203 2.44 -7.37 -9.43
CA VAL A 203 1.43 -7.86 -10.40
C VAL A 203 1.93 -7.55 -11.81
N ASP A 204 1.95 -8.56 -12.67
CA ASP A 204 2.39 -8.43 -14.07
C ASP A 204 1.57 -7.37 -14.82
N GLN A 205 2.20 -6.63 -15.73
CA GLN A 205 1.65 -5.60 -16.61
C GLN A 205 1.01 -4.39 -15.91
N THR A 206 0.60 -4.50 -14.64
CA THR A 206 -0.11 -3.41 -13.93
C THR A 206 0.73 -2.70 -12.89
N SER A 207 1.80 -3.34 -12.41
CA SER A 207 2.67 -2.79 -11.38
C SER A 207 3.99 -2.27 -11.95
N GLN A 208 4.41 -1.10 -11.51
CA GLN A 208 5.71 -0.53 -11.85
C GLN A 208 6.41 0.03 -10.61
N MET A 209 7.70 -0.20 -10.51
CA MET A 209 8.58 0.39 -9.50
C MET A 209 9.72 1.16 -10.18
N PHE A 210 9.79 2.47 -10.00
CA PHE A 210 10.89 3.29 -10.52
C PHE A 210 11.06 4.58 -9.72
N ILE A 211 12.27 5.10 -9.68
CA ILE A 211 12.61 6.36 -9.00
C ILE A 211 12.02 7.53 -9.79
N THR A 212 12.22 7.54 -11.11
CA THR A 212 11.69 8.54 -12.05
C THR A 212 11.08 7.85 -13.26
N GLY A 213 10.07 8.49 -13.87
CA GLY A 213 9.40 7.94 -15.06
C GLY A 213 10.24 8.07 -16.34
N PRO A 214 9.80 7.40 -17.44
CA PRO A 214 10.49 7.40 -18.73
C PRO A 214 10.79 8.79 -19.30
N ASP A 215 9.87 9.74 -19.15
CA ASP A 215 10.04 11.11 -19.68
C ASP A 215 11.24 11.83 -19.05
N VAL A 216 11.46 11.64 -17.75
CA VAL A 216 12.60 12.23 -17.05
C VAL A 216 13.90 11.58 -17.51
N ILE A 217 13.90 10.25 -17.67
CA ILE A 217 15.06 9.50 -18.18
C ILE A 217 15.41 9.99 -19.59
N LYS A 218 14.43 10.06 -20.47
CA LYS A 218 14.62 10.58 -21.85
C LYS A 218 15.20 11.98 -21.86
N THR A 219 14.74 12.85 -20.96
CA THR A 219 15.23 14.24 -20.88
C THR A 219 16.67 14.31 -20.37
N VAL A 220 17.05 13.47 -19.40
CA VAL A 220 18.35 13.55 -18.72
C VAL A 220 19.42 12.71 -19.42
N THR A 221 19.09 11.49 -19.83
CA THR A 221 20.06 10.53 -20.41
C THR A 221 19.93 10.37 -21.93
N GLY A 222 18.80 10.80 -22.50
CA GLY A 222 18.47 10.57 -23.92
C GLY A 222 17.95 9.17 -24.24
N GLU A 223 17.82 8.31 -23.24
CA GLU A 223 17.33 6.95 -23.42
C GLU A 223 15.81 6.93 -23.59
N ASP A 224 15.32 6.17 -24.56
CA ASP A 224 13.88 5.94 -24.79
C ASP A 224 13.53 4.56 -24.26
N VAL A 225 12.80 4.52 -23.14
CA VAL A 225 12.40 3.29 -22.43
C VAL A 225 10.91 3.32 -22.13
N THR A 226 10.26 2.16 -22.19
CA THR A 226 8.88 2.02 -21.75
C THR A 226 8.78 1.90 -20.23
N MET A 227 7.57 2.14 -19.67
CA MET A 227 7.31 1.93 -18.24
C MET A 227 7.63 0.50 -17.78
N GLU A 228 7.32 -0.49 -18.63
CA GLU A 228 7.53 -1.91 -18.32
C GLU A 228 9.01 -2.30 -18.38
N GLU A 229 9.75 -1.81 -19.37
CA GLU A 229 11.19 -2.04 -19.46
C GLU A 229 11.96 -1.38 -18.32
N LEU A 230 11.50 -0.20 -17.86
CA LEU A 230 12.12 0.55 -16.79
C LEU A 230 11.86 -0.09 -15.41
N GLY A 231 10.63 -0.41 -15.12
CA GLY A 231 10.22 -0.76 -13.77
C GLY A 231 9.11 -1.80 -13.66
N GLY A 232 8.85 -2.58 -14.71
CA GLY A 232 7.85 -3.65 -14.69
C GLY A 232 8.27 -4.84 -13.82
N ALA A 233 7.32 -5.70 -13.51
CA ALA A 233 7.49 -6.84 -12.62
C ALA A 233 8.60 -7.79 -13.05
N HIS A 234 8.65 -8.13 -14.33
CA HIS A 234 9.69 -9.01 -14.89
C HIS A 234 11.08 -8.36 -14.90
N THR A 235 11.17 -7.05 -15.10
CA THR A 235 12.42 -6.32 -14.99
C THR A 235 12.99 -6.39 -13.59
N HIS A 236 12.15 -6.20 -12.57
CA HIS A 236 12.58 -6.29 -11.17
C HIS A 236 12.89 -7.72 -10.73
N MET A 237 12.22 -8.72 -11.27
CA MET A 237 12.55 -10.11 -10.98
C MET A 237 13.87 -10.54 -11.65
N ALA A 238 14.07 -10.23 -12.94
CA ALA A 238 15.18 -10.76 -13.71
C ALA A 238 16.47 -9.94 -13.61
N ARG A 239 16.37 -8.60 -13.49
CA ARG A 239 17.53 -7.68 -13.54
C ARG A 239 17.95 -7.16 -12.18
N SER A 240 17.04 -6.55 -11.41
CA SER A 240 17.37 -5.98 -10.11
C SER A 240 17.31 -7.01 -8.96
N GLY A 241 16.50 -8.06 -9.11
CA GLY A 241 16.25 -9.03 -8.05
C GLY A 241 15.42 -8.47 -6.90
N THR A 242 14.76 -7.30 -7.08
CA THR A 242 13.94 -6.67 -6.05
C THR A 242 12.58 -7.37 -5.91
N ALA A 243 11.96 -7.78 -7.03
CA ALA A 243 10.73 -8.57 -6.99
C ALA A 243 11.04 -10.04 -6.67
N HIS A 244 10.35 -10.57 -5.66
CA HIS A 244 10.49 -11.97 -5.21
C HIS A 244 9.45 -12.87 -5.86
N TYR A 245 8.30 -12.32 -6.24
CA TYR A 245 7.23 -13.01 -6.95
C TYR A 245 6.56 -12.08 -7.97
N VAL A 246 6.30 -12.60 -9.17
CA VAL A 246 5.50 -11.93 -10.19
C VAL A 246 4.17 -12.65 -10.27
N ALA A 247 3.12 -11.96 -9.86
CA ALA A 247 1.76 -12.48 -9.86
C ALA A 247 1.06 -12.21 -11.20
N SER A 248 0.27 -13.15 -11.66
CA SER A 248 -0.53 -13.03 -12.89
C SER A 248 -1.70 -12.05 -12.79
N GLY A 249 -2.07 -11.65 -11.57
CA GLY A 249 -3.15 -10.72 -11.27
C GLY A 249 -3.22 -10.38 -9.79
N GLU A 250 -4.12 -9.48 -9.40
CA GLU A 250 -4.24 -9.06 -8.01
C GLU A 250 -4.62 -10.22 -7.08
N GLN A 251 -5.53 -11.12 -7.50
CA GLN A 251 -5.93 -12.28 -6.69
C GLN A 251 -4.75 -13.24 -6.45
N ASP A 252 -3.97 -13.55 -7.46
CA ASP A 252 -2.78 -14.38 -7.34
C ASP A 252 -1.75 -13.78 -6.36
N ALA A 253 -1.57 -12.45 -6.39
CA ALA A 253 -0.71 -11.76 -5.43
C ALA A 253 -1.22 -11.89 -3.99
N LEU A 254 -2.53 -11.79 -3.77
CA LEU A 254 -3.15 -11.94 -2.45
C LEU A 254 -3.03 -13.38 -1.93
N ASP A 255 -3.27 -14.37 -2.79
CA ASP A 255 -3.16 -15.78 -2.46
C ASP A 255 -1.71 -16.16 -2.13
N TYR A 256 -0.74 -15.64 -2.89
CA TYR A 256 0.68 -15.81 -2.58
C TYR A 256 1.05 -15.29 -1.18
N VAL A 257 0.54 -14.14 -0.78
CA VAL A 257 0.80 -13.59 0.57
C VAL A 257 0.19 -14.47 1.65
N ARG A 258 -1.01 -15.03 1.44
CA ARG A 258 -1.63 -16.00 2.38
C ARG A 258 -0.72 -17.23 2.55
N ASP A 259 -0.22 -17.78 1.47
CA ASP A 259 0.65 -18.96 1.49
C ASP A 259 2.02 -18.63 2.11
N LEU A 260 2.61 -17.48 1.77
CA LEU A 260 3.85 -17.00 2.37
C LEU A 260 3.73 -16.91 3.89
N LEU A 261 2.63 -16.35 4.40
CA LEU A 261 2.41 -16.20 5.83
C LEU A 261 2.31 -17.56 6.57
N LYS A 262 1.80 -18.61 5.93
CA LYS A 262 1.76 -19.97 6.52
C LYS A 262 3.15 -20.51 6.81
N LEU A 263 4.13 -20.10 6.01
CA LEU A 263 5.51 -20.58 6.10
C LEU A 263 6.38 -19.74 7.05
N LEU A 264 5.94 -18.51 7.35
CA LEU A 264 6.65 -17.63 8.27
C LEU A 264 6.31 -17.99 9.73
N PRO A 265 7.30 -17.97 10.66
CA PRO A 265 7.06 -18.31 12.06
C PRO A 265 6.04 -17.36 12.72
N ARG A 266 5.24 -17.90 13.65
CA ARG A 266 4.20 -17.14 14.38
C ARG A 266 4.73 -16.35 15.59
N GLY A 267 5.98 -16.54 15.98
CA GLY A 267 6.55 -15.98 17.23
C GLY A 267 7.52 -14.83 17.02
N LEU A 268 7.62 -14.02 18.05
CA LEU A 268 8.51 -12.85 18.16
C LEU A 268 9.98 -13.18 17.86
N ILE A 269 10.63 -12.23 17.20
CA ILE A 269 12.09 -11.95 17.13
C ILE A 269 13.02 -13.16 16.89
N GLN A 270 12.98 -14.21 17.70
CA GLN A 270 13.90 -15.36 17.56
C GLN A 270 13.60 -16.25 16.35
N GLY A 271 12.32 -16.45 16.04
CA GLY A 271 11.92 -17.25 14.88
C GLY A 271 12.20 -16.55 13.55
N TRP A 272 11.98 -15.23 13.49
CA TRP A 272 12.17 -14.45 12.26
C TRP A 272 13.65 -14.24 11.91
N ALA A 273 14.50 -14.00 12.90
CA ALA A 273 15.95 -13.90 12.69
C ALA A 273 16.57 -15.22 12.15
N LEU A 274 15.99 -16.38 12.51
CA LEU A 274 16.40 -17.69 11.98
C LEU A 274 15.92 -17.91 10.53
N CYS A 275 14.75 -17.37 10.16
CA CYS A 275 14.25 -17.44 8.79
C CYS A 275 15.05 -16.61 7.79
N ARG A 276 15.78 -15.59 8.20
CA ARG A 276 16.75 -14.86 7.36
C ARG A 276 17.96 -15.70 6.95
N SER A 277 18.18 -16.87 7.58
CA SER A 277 19.22 -17.79 7.13
C SER A 277 18.88 -18.29 5.72
N ARG A 278 19.89 -18.42 4.87
CA ARG A 278 19.84 -18.86 3.44
C ARG A 278 18.87 -20.01 3.12
N ALA A 279 18.46 -20.79 4.11
CA ALA A 279 17.62 -21.96 3.92
C ALA A 279 16.17 -21.61 3.52
N VAL A 280 15.57 -20.52 4.00
CA VAL A 280 14.20 -20.13 3.65
C VAL A 280 14.15 -19.48 2.26
N LEU A 281 15.17 -18.70 1.89
CA LEU A 281 15.32 -18.16 0.53
C LEU A 281 15.44 -19.25 -0.54
N LEU A 282 16.00 -20.42 -0.20
CA LEU A 282 16.13 -21.56 -1.11
C LEU A 282 14.83 -22.35 -1.30
N LEU A 283 13.90 -22.30 -0.35
CA LEU A 283 12.59 -22.97 -0.46
C LEU A 283 11.62 -22.20 -1.37
N PHE A 284 11.83 -20.90 -1.55
CA PHE A 284 10.96 -20.00 -2.35
C PHE A 284 11.53 -19.57 -3.68
N ALA A 285 12.79 -19.90 -3.98
CA ALA A 285 13.32 -19.68 -5.32
C ALA A 285 12.53 -20.57 -6.31
N PRO A 286 11.84 -20.02 -7.32
CA PRO A 286 11.36 -20.81 -8.42
C PRO A 286 12.57 -21.58 -8.94
N LYS A 287 12.40 -22.89 -9.17
CA LYS A 287 13.45 -23.88 -9.53
C LYS A 287 14.66 -23.21 -10.20
N ALA A 288 15.76 -23.09 -9.47
CA ALA A 288 16.96 -22.34 -9.82
C ALA A 288 17.67 -22.83 -11.12
N SER A 289 17.03 -23.69 -11.90
CA SER A 289 17.52 -24.18 -13.19
C SER A 289 17.37 -23.18 -14.35
N GLN A 290 16.79 -21.99 -14.12
CA GLN A 290 16.61 -20.96 -15.15
C GLN A 290 17.31 -19.63 -14.87
N ILE A 291 18.09 -19.51 -13.79
CA ILE A 291 18.87 -18.30 -13.53
C ILE A 291 20.23 -18.47 -14.22
N ALA A 292 20.46 -17.67 -15.26
CA ALA A 292 21.75 -17.57 -15.93
C ALA A 292 22.87 -17.26 -14.91
N PRO A 293 24.09 -17.81 -15.09
CA PRO A 293 25.17 -17.65 -14.14
C PRO A 293 25.51 -16.15 -13.96
N ARG A 294 25.64 -15.74 -12.70
CA ARG A 294 26.11 -14.40 -12.33
C ARG A 294 27.40 -14.09 -13.10
N ARG A 295 27.39 -13.11 -13.98
CA ARG A 295 28.61 -12.48 -14.47
C ARG A 295 29.28 -11.82 -13.26
N ASN A 296 30.49 -12.28 -12.93
CA ASN A 296 31.34 -11.68 -11.91
C ASN A 296 31.62 -10.23 -12.29
N TYR A 297 31.14 -9.28 -11.49
CA TYR A 297 31.63 -7.92 -11.52
C TYR A 297 33.02 -7.90 -10.82
N HIS A 298 34.05 -8.29 -11.56
CA HIS A 298 35.42 -7.88 -11.31
C HIS A 298 35.75 -6.76 -12.28
N GLY A 299 35.86 -5.56 -11.79
CA GLY A 299 36.34 -4.45 -12.58
C GLY A 299 35.85 -3.08 -12.18
N ILE A 300 36.02 -2.67 -10.92
CA ILE A 300 36.22 -1.28 -10.53
C ILE A 300 37.24 -1.27 -9.37
N GLU A 301 38.49 -1.51 -9.72
CA GLU A 301 39.64 -0.94 -9.03
C GLU A 301 40.49 -0.23 -10.07
N GLN A 302 40.84 1.02 -9.78
CA GLN A 302 41.69 1.95 -10.53
C GLN A 302 40.98 2.82 -11.58
N ALA A 303 40.45 3.97 -11.16
CA ALA A 303 40.78 5.30 -11.72
C ALA A 303 40.31 6.36 -10.70
#